data_20fc3f2e7f2864d08849614d855298b7
#
_entry.id   20fc3f2e7f2864d08849614d855298b7
#
_cell.length_a   1.000
_cell.length_b   1.000
_cell.length_c   1.000
_cell.angle_alpha   90.00
_cell.angle_beta   90.00
_cell.angle_gamma   90.00
#
_symmetry.space_group_name_H-M   'P 1'
#
loop_
_entity.id
_entity.type
_entity.pdbx_description
1 polymer ?
#
loop_
_entity_poly.entity_id
_entity_poly.type
_entity_poly.pdbx_seq_one_letter_code
_entity_poly.pdbx_strand_id
1 'polypeptide(L)'
;RNFAKLMTKKAKKLGMTRTTFKNASGLPNRGQLSTARDMAILGMAIRKNHPNFFKLFKTKSFVYKGIKYTNHNNLLSNYSGTDGIKTGYTSASGFNLVASVERNGQRIIGVVFGGKKARSRDKHMINLLNKYFKTNPSKPLVRTAKPSELPKFRPKIVIAEKNVKSFKIPPKTTKTLYSENVQDDWFVQIGAFKNRLNAHKAARNARNIVPEQ
;
A
#
# COMPACT_ATOMS: atom_id res chain seq x y z
N ARG A 1 21.98 9.57 -7.99
CA ARG A 1 20.94 10.02 -8.97
C ARG A 1 20.50 8.87 -9.89
N ASN A 2 21.41 8.07 -10.45
CA ASN A 2 21.05 6.99 -11.38
C ASN A 2 20.16 5.92 -10.74
N PHE A 3 20.42 5.52 -9.49
CA PHE A 3 19.59 4.54 -8.80
C PHE A 3 18.11 4.99 -8.62
N ALA A 4 17.88 6.24 -8.28
CA ALA A 4 16.50 6.78 -8.19
C ALA A 4 15.76 6.76 -9.54
N LYS A 5 16.49 6.98 -10.65
CA LYS A 5 15.93 6.81 -12.01
C LYS A 5 15.54 5.35 -12.27
N LEU A 6 16.39 4.38 -11.85
CA LEU A 6 16.08 2.95 -11.96
C LEU A 6 14.86 2.57 -11.11
N MET A 7 14.77 3.07 -9.87
CA MET A 7 13.59 2.88 -9.01
C MET A 7 12.32 3.40 -9.69
N THR A 8 12.36 4.61 -10.26
CA THR A 8 11.21 5.20 -10.96
C THR A 8 10.84 4.39 -12.20
N LYS A 9 11.83 3.94 -12.99
CA LYS A 9 11.61 3.07 -14.15
C LYS A 9 10.97 1.74 -13.73
N LYS A 10 11.44 1.14 -12.64
CA LYS A 10 10.84 -0.10 -12.09
C LYS A 10 9.41 0.15 -11.61
N ALA A 11 9.14 1.25 -10.90
CA ALA A 11 7.81 1.63 -10.46
C ALA A 11 6.84 1.73 -11.65
N LYS A 12 7.22 2.41 -12.72
CA LYS A 12 6.40 2.51 -13.95
C LYS A 12 6.11 1.13 -14.55
N LYS A 13 7.13 0.24 -14.61
CA LYS A 13 6.94 -1.14 -15.10
C LYS A 13 5.99 -1.96 -14.21
N LEU A 14 5.87 -1.64 -12.92
CA LEU A 14 4.92 -2.27 -12.01
C LEU A 14 3.51 -1.67 -12.08
N GLY A 15 3.28 -0.64 -12.89
CA GLY A 15 1.99 0.04 -12.98
C GLY A 15 1.79 1.16 -11.94
N MET A 16 2.85 1.58 -11.24
CA MET A 16 2.85 2.70 -10.32
C MET A 16 2.94 4.03 -11.09
N THR A 17 1.85 4.41 -11.74
CA THR A 17 1.82 5.51 -12.71
C THR A 17 2.03 6.89 -12.10
N ARG A 18 1.77 7.04 -10.79
CA ARG A 18 1.85 8.31 -10.06
C ARG A 18 3.00 8.35 -9.05
N THR A 19 4.05 7.54 -9.27
CA THR A 19 5.22 7.47 -8.39
C THR A 19 6.47 7.92 -9.10
N THR A 20 7.23 8.79 -8.42
CA THR A 20 8.57 9.24 -8.82
C THR A 20 9.49 9.19 -7.61
N PHE A 21 10.63 8.53 -7.75
CA PHE A 21 11.70 8.50 -6.75
C PHE A 21 12.81 9.46 -7.13
N LYS A 22 13.32 10.20 -6.16
CA LYS A 22 14.46 11.12 -6.31
C LYS A 22 15.70 10.68 -5.52
N ASN A 23 15.49 9.84 -4.50
CA ASN A 23 16.56 9.19 -3.74
C ASN A 23 16.14 7.79 -3.28
N ALA A 24 17.10 7.03 -2.74
CA ALA A 24 16.88 5.67 -2.24
C ALA A 24 16.42 5.63 -0.78
N SER A 25 16.70 6.70 -0.01
CA SER A 25 16.50 6.73 1.44
C SER A 25 15.07 7.07 1.85
N GLY A 26 14.28 7.68 0.96
CA GLY A 26 12.96 8.21 1.30
C GLY A 26 13.00 9.57 2.02
N LEU A 27 14.17 10.19 2.16
CA LEU A 27 14.29 11.53 2.72
C LEU A 27 13.58 12.56 1.82
N PRO A 28 13.08 13.66 2.41
CA PRO A 28 12.34 14.68 1.65
C PRO A 28 13.13 15.18 0.44
N ASN A 29 12.48 15.19 -0.70
CA ASN A 29 13.00 15.78 -1.93
C ASN A 29 11.82 16.27 -2.78
N ARG A 30 11.98 17.44 -3.42
CA ARG A 30 10.97 17.97 -4.34
C ARG A 30 10.75 16.97 -5.49
N GLY A 31 9.48 16.66 -5.77
CA GLY A 31 9.10 15.70 -6.82
C GLY A 31 9.25 14.22 -6.45
N GLN A 32 9.67 13.87 -5.22
CA GLN A 32 9.55 12.52 -4.70
C GLN A 32 8.12 12.29 -4.22
N LEU A 33 7.28 11.75 -5.08
CA LEU A 33 5.85 11.60 -4.87
C LEU A 33 5.40 10.17 -5.08
N SER A 34 4.35 9.77 -4.38
CA SER A 34 3.66 8.50 -4.56
C SER A 34 2.19 8.60 -4.17
N THR A 35 1.45 7.53 -4.37
CA THR A 35 0.05 7.39 -3.93
C THR A 35 -0.12 6.13 -3.10
N ALA A 36 -1.19 6.07 -2.29
CA ALA A 36 -1.52 4.88 -1.53
C ALA A 36 -1.73 3.66 -2.45
N ARG A 37 -2.38 3.86 -3.61
CA ARG A 37 -2.54 2.81 -4.64
C ARG A 37 -1.18 2.29 -5.13
N ASP A 38 -0.28 3.17 -5.50
CA ASP A 38 1.02 2.78 -6.04
C ASP A 38 1.84 2.02 -5.00
N MET A 39 1.80 2.46 -3.72
CA MET A 39 2.48 1.73 -2.64
C MET A 39 1.85 0.36 -2.36
N ALA A 40 0.55 0.21 -2.53
CA ALA A 40 -0.09 -1.09 -2.45
C ALA A 40 0.35 -2.02 -3.60
N ILE A 41 0.44 -1.50 -4.83
CA ILE A 41 0.99 -2.22 -5.98
C ILE A 41 2.43 -2.68 -5.69
N LEU A 42 3.26 -1.80 -5.11
CA LEU A 42 4.62 -2.16 -4.72
C LEU A 42 4.64 -3.27 -3.67
N GLY A 43 3.78 -3.18 -2.65
CA GLY A 43 3.68 -4.21 -1.60
C GLY A 43 3.30 -5.58 -2.16
N MET A 44 2.32 -5.63 -3.07
CA MET A 44 1.93 -6.85 -3.79
C MET A 44 3.08 -7.39 -4.64
N ALA A 45 3.75 -6.52 -5.40
CA ALA A 45 4.85 -6.91 -6.29
C ALA A 45 6.04 -7.48 -5.51
N ILE A 46 6.42 -6.90 -4.37
CA ILE A 46 7.52 -7.42 -3.54
C ILE A 46 7.18 -8.82 -3.05
N ARG A 47 5.97 -9.03 -2.55
CA ARG A 47 5.56 -10.35 -2.06
C ARG A 47 5.55 -11.39 -3.18
N LYS A 48 4.97 -11.05 -4.34
CA LYS A 48 4.87 -11.97 -5.47
C LYS A 48 6.24 -12.32 -6.04
N ASN A 49 7.07 -11.31 -6.29
CA ASN A 49 8.31 -11.48 -7.05
C ASN A 49 9.49 -11.85 -6.15
N HIS A 50 9.41 -11.58 -4.84
CA HIS A 50 10.49 -11.77 -3.88
C HIS A 50 9.99 -12.38 -2.56
N PRO A 51 9.29 -13.54 -2.57
CA PRO A 51 8.64 -14.11 -1.39
C PRO A 51 9.63 -14.44 -0.26
N ASN A 52 10.86 -14.85 -0.60
CA ASN A 52 11.89 -15.14 0.41
C ASN A 52 12.35 -13.88 1.14
N PHE A 53 12.53 -12.78 0.44
CA PHE A 53 12.87 -11.48 1.05
C PHE A 53 11.68 -10.87 1.77
N PHE A 54 10.45 -11.12 1.31
CA PHE A 54 9.24 -10.62 1.96
C PHE A 54 9.13 -11.08 3.42
N LYS A 55 9.61 -12.26 3.74
CA LYS A 55 9.63 -12.81 5.12
C LYS A 55 10.37 -11.90 6.10
N LEU A 56 11.34 -11.12 5.66
CA LEU A 56 12.10 -10.19 6.50
C LEU A 56 11.23 -9.08 7.09
N PHE A 57 10.15 -8.66 6.40
CA PHE A 57 9.24 -7.63 6.90
C PHE A 57 8.45 -8.07 8.14
N LYS A 58 8.35 -9.36 8.42
CA LYS A 58 7.72 -9.94 9.61
C LYS A 58 8.60 -9.85 10.85
N THR A 59 9.88 -9.53 10.72
CA THR A 59 10.84 -9.45 11.82
C THR A 59 10.42 -8.37 12.81
N LYS A 60 10.12 -8.77 14.06
CA LYS A 60 9.69 -7.84 15.13
C LYS A 60 10.84 -7.09 15.75
N SER A 61 11.99 -7.73 15.89
CA SER A 61 13.21 -7.12 16.43
C SER A 61 14.43 -7.94 16.02
N PHE A 62 15.60 -7.31 16.08
CA PHE A 62 16.90 -7.97 15.91
C PHE A 62 17.92 -7.35 16.89
N VAL A 63 19.01 -8.05 17.12
CA VAL A 63 20.12 -7.56 17.96
C VAL A 63 21.31 -7.30 17.06
N TYR A 64 21.92 -6.14 17.20
CA TYR A 64 23.16 -5.79 16.54
C TYR A 64 24.12 -5.13 17.52
N LYS A 65 25.34 -5.64 17.63
CA LYS A 65 26.34 -5.17 18.62
C LYS A 65 25.79 -5.05 20.05
N GLY A 66 25.01 -6.05 20.50
CA GLY A 66 24.38 -6.06 21.84
C GLY A 66 23.16 -5.16 22.00
N ILE A 67 22.84 -4.32 21.03
CA ILE A 67 21.70 -3.41 21.07
C ILE A 67 20.49 -4.04 20.37
N LYS A 68 19.34 -4.08 21.04
CA LYS A 68 18.09 -4.56 20.48
C LYS A 68 17.37 -3.46 19.71
N TYR A 69 17.07 -3.70 18.45
CA TYR A 69 16.30 -2.83 17.59
C TYR A 69 14.91 -3.42 17.35
N THR A 70 13.86 -2.68 17.62
CA THR A 70 12.47 -3.08 17.42
C THR A 70 11.93 -2.52 16.10
N ASN A 71 11.04 -3.28 15.46
CA ASN A 71 10.38 -2.80 14.25
C ASN A 71 9.39 -1.66 14.58
N HIS A 72 9.41 -0.60 13.80
CA HIS A 72 8.48 0.52 13.95
C HIS A 72 7.05 0.21 13.51
N ASN A 73 6.82 -0.93 12.86
CA ASN A 73 5.48 -1.40 12.52
C ASN A 73 4.83 -2.14 13.70
N ASN A 74 4.15 -1.40 14.56
CA ASN A 74 3.51 -1.93 15.76
C ASN A 74 2.43 -2.99 15.45
N LEU A 75 1.86 -3.00 14.24
CA LEU A 75 0.85 -4.00 13.86
C LEU A 75 1.42 -5.43 13.88
N LEU A 76 2.73 -5.61 13.68
CA LEU A 76 3.38 -6.91 13.78
C LEU A 76 3.17 -7.59 15.13
N SER A 77 2.98 -6.81 16.21
CA SER A 77 2.71 -7.30 17.56
C SER A 77 1.24 -7.17 17.95
N ASN A 78 0.55 -6.13 17.45
CA ASN A 78 -0.76 -5.71 17.94
C ASN A 78 -1.93 -6.10 17.02
N TYR A 79 -1.66 -6.69 15.85
CA TYR A 79 -2.71 -7.08 14.91
C TYR A 79 -2.41 -8.45 14.29
N SER A 80 -3.23 -9.44 14.66
CA SER A 80 -3.05 -10.82 14.21
C SER A 80 -3.05 -10.95 12.69
N GLY A 81 -2.15 -11.78 12.16
CA GLY A 81 -1.99 -12.00 10.73
C GLY A 81 -1.09 -10.99 10.03
N THR A 82 -0.57 -9.98 10.73
CA THR A 82 0.36 -9.00 10.12
C THR A 82 1.72 -9.65 9.82
N ASP A 83 2.20 -9.51 8.59
CA ASP A 83 3.49 -10.02 8.12
C ASP A 83 4.34 -8.98 7.37
N GLY A 84 3.96 -7.71 7.42
CA GLY A 84 4.71 -6.60 6.81
C GLY A 84 3.95 -5.27 6.87
N ILE A 85 4.44 -4.21 6.21
CA ILE A 85 5.64 -4.16 5.37
C ILE A 85 6.56 -3.03 5.89
N LYS A 86 6.14 -1.74 5.80
CA LYS A 86 7.03 -0.62 6.12
C LYS A 86 6.28 0.61 6.64
N THR A 87 6.86 1.22 7.66
CA THR A 87 6.48 2.55 8.14
C THR A 87 7.36 3.61 7.50
N GLY A 88 6.87 4.85 7.46
CA GLY A 88 7.66 6.01 7.07
C GLY A 88 7.15 7.27 7.76
N TYR A 89 8.04 8.21 7.99
CA TYR A 89 7.70 9.52 8.52
C TYR A 89 8.55 10.60 7.89
N THR A 90 7.90 11.66 7.49
CA THR A 90 8.54 12.96 7.23
C THR A 90 7.63 14.07 7.76
N SER A 91 8.17 15.23 8.12
CA SER A 91 7.35 16.37 8.57
C SER A 91 6.30 16.77 7.53
N ALA A 92 6.63 16.68 6.25
CA ALA A 92 5.73 17.02 5.16
C ALA A 92 4.64 15.99 4.90
N SER A 93 4.95 14.68 5.00
CA SER A 93 4.00 13.60 4.70
C SER A 93 3.28 13.03 5.92
N GLY A 94 3.74 13.34 7.14
CA GLY A 94 3.24 12.73 8.36
C GLY A 94 3.61 11.26 8.51
N PHE A 95 2.91 10.56 9.38
CA PHE A 95 3.14 9.14 9.66
C PHE A 95 2.45 8.26 8.62
N ASN A 96 3.21 7.39 7.97
CA ASN A 96 2.79 6.54 6.87
C ASN A 96 2.98 5.07 7.22
N LEU A 97 2.16 4.18 6.62
CA LEU A 97 2.27 2.74 6.78
C LEU A 97 1.74 2.03 5.53
N VAL A 98 2.52 1.08 5.06
CA VAL A 98 2.05 -0.01 4.21
C VAL A 98 2.05 -1.27 5.08
N ALA A 99 0.88 -1.88 5.25
CA ALA A 99 0.70 -3.10 6.02
C ALA A 99 0.28 -4.26 5.12
N SER A 100 0.77 -5.45 5.42
CA SER A 100 0.29 -6.71 4.84
C SER A 100 -0.26 -7.57 5.96
N VAL A 101 -1.47 -8.09 5.75
CA VAL A 101 -2.15 -8.94 6.72
C VAL A 101 -2.76 -10.13 6.01
N GLU A 102 -2.56 -11.32 6.58
CA GLU A 102 -3.17 -12.55 6.10
C GLU A 102 -3.97 -13.20 7.21
N ARG A 103 -5.24 -13.52 6.93
CA ARG A 103 -6.13 -14.23 7.84
C ARG A 103 -6.97 -15.23 7.06
N ASN A 104 -7.01 -16.48 7.52
CA ASN A 104 -7.86 -17.52 6.95
C ASN A 104 -7.72 -17.64 5.42
N GLY A 105 -6.50 -17.59 4.91
CA GLY A 105 -6.19 -17.65 3.48
C GLY A 105 -6.49 -16.38 2.69
N GLN A 106 -7.06 -15.35 3.31
CA GLN A 106 -7.26 -14.06 2.68
C GLN A 106 -6.12 -13.09 3.05
N ARG A 107 -5.60 -12.41 2.05
CA ARG A 107 -4.55 -11.40 2.21
C ARG A 107 -5.01 -10.03 1.76
N ILE A 108 -4.61 -9.02 2.52
CA ILE A 108 -4.84 -7.62 2.16
C ILE A 108 -3.56 -6.81 2.33
N ILE A 109 -3.34 -5.87 1.43
CA ILE A 109 -2.36 -4.80 1.59
C ILE A 109 -3.12 -3.51 1.92
N GLY A 110 -2.91 -3.00 3.13
CA GLY A 110 -3.45 -1.70 3.56
C GLY A 110 -2.39 -0.61 3.42
N VAL A 111 -2.81 0.60 3.02
CA VAL A 111 -1.92 1.76 2.95
C VAL A 111 -2.58 2.96 3.60
N VAL A 112 -1.88 3.58 4.54
CA VAL A 112 -2.30 4.82 5.21
C VAL A 112 -1.19 5.85 5.11
N PHE A 113 -1.52 7.03 4.61
CA PHE A 113 -0.63 8.18 4.54
C PHE A 113 -1.17 9.36 5.36
N GLY A 114 -0.26 10.21 5.83
CA GLY A 114 -0.60 11.50 6.43
C GLY A 114 -1.12 11.43 7.86
N GLY A 115 -0.77 10.40 8.63
CA GLY A 115 -1.16 10.32 10.03
C GLY A 115 -0.50 11.43 10.86
N LYS A 116 -1.26 12.06 11.77
CA LYS A 116 -0.70 13.07 12.68
C LYS A 116 0.26 12.47 13.71
N LYS A 117 0.01 11.24 14.16
CA LYS A 117 0.84 10.46 15.10
C LYS A 117 0.88 9.00 14.66
N ALA A 118 1.94 8.29 15.03
CA ALA A 118 2.07 6.85 14.75
C ALA A 118 0.85 6.07 15.27
N ARG A 119 0.42 6.35 16.51
CA ARG A 119 -0.74 5.69 17.14
C ARG A 119 -2.05 5.93 16.38
N SER A 120 -2.32 7.16 15.88
CA SER A 120 -3.54 7.44 15.12
C SER A 120 -3.51 6.80 13.73
N ARG A 121 -2.34 6.73 13.09
CA ARG A 121 -2.13 5.99 11.84
C ARG A 121 -2.42 4.50 12.03
N ASP A 122 -1.87 3.89 13.10
CA ASP A 122 -2.06 2.47 13.41
C ASP A 122 -3.53 2.15 13.69
N LYS A 123 -4.19 2.97 14.53
CA LYS A 123 -5.63 2.84 14.81
C LYS A 123 -6.46 2.94 13.53
N HIS A 124 -6.14 3.88 12.63
CA HIS A 124 -6.85 4.01 11.36
C HIS A 124 -6.65 2.77 10.47
N MET A 125 -5.42 2.26 10.36
CA MET A 125 -5.12 1.04 9.63
C MET A 125 -5.90 -0.16 10.18
N ILE A 126 -5.90 -0.35 11.51
CA ILE A 126 -6.65 -1.43 12.17
C ILE A 126 -8.15 -1.34 11.84
N ASN A 127 -8.73 -0.14 11.88
CA ASN A 127 -10.15 0.06 11.54
C ASN A 127 -10.45 -0.33 10.09
N LEU A 128 -9.57 0.02 9.14
CA LEU A 128 -9.71 -0.36 7.74
C LEU A 128 -9.62 -1.89 7.56
N LEU A 129 -8.64 -2.52 8.19
CA LEU A 129 -8.45 -3.97 8.15
C LEU A 129 -9.63 -4.72 8.77
N ASN A 130 -10.11 -4.26 9.95
CA ASN A 130 -11.27 -4.85 10.60
C ASN A 130 -12.52 -4.72 9.73
N LYS A 131 -12.74 -3.56 9.11
CA LYS A 131 -13.86 -3.36 8.19
C LYS A 131 -13.80 -4.34 7.03
N TYR A 132 -12.61 -4.52 6.43
CA TYR A 132 -12.43 -5.47 5.33
C TYR A 132 -12.76 -6.90 5.76
N PHE A 133 -12.13 -7.41 6.83
CA PHE A 133 -12.33 -8.78 7.28
C PHE A 133 -13.74 -9.05 7.83
N LYS A 134 -14.45 -8.02 8.32
CA LYS A 134 -15.85 -8.11 8.71
C LYS A 134 -16.79 -8.26 7.51
N THR A 135 -16.52 -7.49 6.43
CA THR A 135 -17.35 -7.50 5.22
C THR A 135 -17.02 -8.64 4.27
N ASN A 136 -15.85 -9.26 4.42
CA ASN A 136 -15.39 -10.38 3.63
C ASN A 136 -14.98 -11.52 4.57
N PRO A 137 -15.94 -12.16 5.27
CA PRO A 137 -15.61 -13.32 6.09
C PRO A 137 -15.05 -14.41 5.19
N SER A 138 -13.90 -14.96 5.58
CA SER A 138 -13.30 -16.07 4.86
C SER A 138 -14.27 -17.24 4.81
N LYS A 139 -14.54 -17.75 3.63
CA LYS A 139 -15.11 -19.09 3.52
C LYS A 139 -14.10 -20.07 4.12
N PRO A 140 -14.52 -21.01 4.98
CA PRO A 140 -13.61 -22.06 5.44
C PRO A 140 -13.00 -22.70 4.22
N LEU A 141 -11.66 -22.87 4.21
CA LEU A 141 -10.96 -23.61 3.16
C LEU A 141 -11.41 -25.06 3.26
N VAL A 142 -12.49 -25.41 2.58
CA VAL A 142 -12.82 -26.80 2.30
C VAL A 142 -11.77 -27.26 1.31
N ARG A 143 -10.79 -28.02 1.80
CA ARG A 143 -9.78 -28.71 0.99
C ARG A 143 -10.44 -29.82 0.18
N THR A 144 -11.23 -29.45 -0.81
CA THR A 144 -11.65 -30.39 -1.87
C THR A 144 -12.06 -29.60 -3.09
N ALA A 145 -11.11 -29.24 -3.94
CA ALA A 145 -11.43 -28.97 -5.33
C ALA A 145 -10.34 -29.53 -6.23
N LYS A 146 -10.75 -30.39 -7.13
CA LYS A 146 -9.96 -30.89 -8.28
C LYS A 146 -9.58 -29.68 -9.17
N PRO A 147 -8.44 -29.70 -9.89
CA PRO A 147 -7.94 -28.55 -10.64
C PRO A 147 -8.62 -28.37 -12.00
N SER A 148 -9.93 -28.20 -12.07
CA SER A 148 -10.59 -28.11 -13.39
C SER A 148 -11.61 -26.98 -13.56
N GLU A 149 -11.85 -26.12 -12.55
CA GLU A 149 -12.75 -24.98 -12.78
C GLU A 149 -12.26 -23.73 -12.04
N LEU A 150 -11.56 -22.88 -12.76
CA LEU A 150 -11.10 -21.58 -12.31
C LEU A 150 -12.13 -20.51 -12.66
N PRO A 151 -12.73 -19.80 -11.69
CA PRO A 151 -13.54 -18.63 -11.99
C PRO A 151 -12.67 -17.49 -12.52
N LYS A 152 -13.09 -16.86 -13.61
CA LYS A 152 -12.48 -15.65 -14.16
C LYS A 152 -12.67 -14.50 -13.15
N PHE A 153 -11.62 -14.12 -12.45
CA PHE A 153 -11.68 -13.10 -11.41
C PHE A 153 -11.32 -11.71 -11.94
N ARG A 154 -12.22 -10.74 -11.73
CA ARG A 154 -11.93 -9.30 -11.92
C ARG A 154 -11.60 -8.70 -10.56
N PRO A 155 -10.47 -7.97 -10.36
CA PRO A 155 -10.17 -7.34 -9.09
C PRO A 155 -11.21 -6.27 -8.77
N LYS A 156 -11.93 -6.44 -7.67
CA LYS A 156 -12.89 -5.45 -7.17
C LYS A 156 -12.14 -4.42 -6.35
N ILE A 157 -12.01 -3.20 -6.87
CA ILE A 157 -11.48 -2.06 -6.12
C ILE A 157 -12.62 -1.53 -5.24
N VAL A 158 -12.53 -1.69 -3.94
CA VAL A 158 -13.48 -1.11 -2.99
C VAL A 158 -12.91 0.23 -2.52
N ILE A 159 -13.45 1.32 -3.04
CA ILE A 159 -13.18 2.66 -2.56
C ILE A 159 -14.26 2.96 -1.52
N ALA A 160 -13.87 3.10 -0.25
CA ALA A 160 -14.80 3.54 0.78
C ALA A 160 -14.99 5.05 0.64
N GLU A 161 -15.99 5.46 -0.15
CA GLU A 161 -16.42 6.85 -0.23
C GLU A 161 -17.33 7.19 0.96
N LYS A 162 -16.96 8.23 1.71
CA LYS A 162 -17.94 9.05 2.43
C LYS A 162 -18.06 10.36 1.67
N ASN A 163 -19.19 10.52 0.97
CA ASN A 163 -19.74 11.76 0.39
C ASN A 163 -18.71 12.68 -0.31
N VAL A 164 -18.50 12.42 -1.58
CA VAL A 164 -17.93 13.38 -2.51
C VAL A 164 -18.97 13.69 -3.57
N LYS A 165 -19.50 14.92 -3.58
CA LYS A 165 -20.24 15.44 -4.72
C LYS A 165 -19.36 15.32 -5.96
N SER A 166 -19.96 14.76 -7.00
CA SER A 166 -19.33 14.36 -8.26
C SER A 166 -18.41 15.41 -8.88
N PHE A 167 -17.14 15.05 -9.06
CA PHE A 167 -16.29 15.64 -10.07
C PHE A 167 -16.24 14.68 -11.25
N LYS A 168 -16.84 15.07 -12.39
CA LYS A 168 -16.75 14.33 -13.65
C LYS A 168 -15.30 14.37 -14.13
N ILE A 169 -14.59 13.25 -14.08
CA ILE A 169 -13.31 13.06 -14.76
C ILE A 169 -13.62 12.41 -16.11
N PRO A 170 -13.18 12.96 -17.25
CA PRO A 170 -13.40 12.34 -18.55
C PRO A 170 -12.71 10.97 -18.62
N PRO A 171 -13.28 10.01 -19.34
CA PRO A 171 -12.73 8.66 -19.43
C PRO A 171 -11.46 8.69 -20.31
N LYS A 172 -10.28 8.57 -19.66
CA LYS A 172 -9.09 8.15 -20.39
C LYS A 172 -9.03 6.63 -20.35
N THR A 173 -9.23 6.03 -21.52
CA THR A 173 -9.07 4.61 -21.80
C THR A 173 -7.67 4.14 -21.37
N THR A 174 -7.58 3.49 -20.24
CA THR A 174 -6.34 2.85 -19.79
C THR A 174 -6.39 1.40 -20.27
N LYS A 175 -5.69 1.08 -21.36
CA LYS A 175 -5.40 -0.31 -21.71
C LYS A 175 -4.65 -0.95 -20.56
N THR A 176 -5.30 -1.88 -19.88
CA THR A 176 -4.78 -2.64 -18.74
C THR A 176 -3.85 -3.72 -19.28
N LEU A 177 -2.54 -3.48 -19.23
CA LEU A 177 -1.53 -4.53 -19.43
C LEU A 177 -1.36 -5.30 -18.13
N TYR A 178 -2.28 -6.20 -17.85
CA TYR A 178 -2.08 -7.26 -16.86
C TYR A 178 -2.09 -8.59 -17.60
N SER A 179 -0.97 -9.32 -17.54
CA SER A 179 -0.91 -10.70 -17.99
C SER A 179 -1.84 -11.55 -17.13
N GLU A 180 -2.72 -12.28 -17.80
CA GLU A 180 -3.72 -13.19 -17.24
C GLU A 180 -3.06 -14.45 -16.67
N ASN A 181 -2.45 -14.39 -15.49
CA ASN A 181 -2.11 -15.60 -14.69
C ASN A 181 -1.62 -15.21 -13.30
N VAL A 182 -2.54 -14.79 -12.42
CA VAL A 182 -2.26 -14.72 -10.98
C VAL A 182 -3.51 -15.08 -10.21
N GLN A 183 -3.54 -16.31 -9.73
CA GLN A 183 -4.48 -16.82 -8.74
C GLN A 183 -4.08 -16.38 -7.33
N ASP A 184 -4.18 -15.11 -7.04
CA ASP A 184 -4.12 -14.63 -5.66
C ASP A 184 -5.19 -13.54 -5.54
N ASP A 185 -6.18 -13.73 -4.68
CA ASP A 185 -7.22 -12.74 -4.36
C ASP A 185 -6.59 -11.57 -3.61
N TRP A 186 -6.16 -10.55 -4.35
CA TRP A 186 -5.56 -9.35 -3.79
C TRP A 186 -6.56 -8.20 -3.76
N PHE A 187 -6.80 -7.69 -2.57
CA PHE A 187 -7.62 -6.50 -2.37
C PHE A 187 -6.74 -5.33 -1.94
N VAL A 188 -6.95 -4.19 -2.58
CA VAL A 188 -6.30 -2.93 -2.20
C VAL A 188 -7.35 -2.02 -1.60
N GLN A 189 -7.23 -1.73 -0.30
CA GLN A 189 -8.04 -0.71 0.35
C GLN A 189 -7.19 0.54 0.58
N ILE A 190 -7.65 1.66 0.03
CA ILE A 190 -7.01 2.97 0.20
C ILE A 190 -7.79 3.74 1.25
N GLY A 191 -7.14 4.05 2.38
CA GLY A 191 -7.69 4.92 3.42
C GLY A 191 -7.10 6.31 3.34
N ALA A 192 -7.96 7.32 3.37
CA ALA A 192 -7.53 8.70 3.54
C ALA A 192 -7.91 9.21 4.94
N PHE A 193 -7.05 10.03 5.55
CA PHE A 193 -7.40 10.75 6.76
C PHE A 193 -8.50 11.77 6.48
N LYS A 194 -9.43 11.94 7.45
CA LYS A 194 -10.62 12.83 7.36
C LYS A 194 -10.33 14.28 6.97
N ASN A 195 -9.09 14.74 7.04
CA ASN A 195 -8.75 16.12 6.79
C ASN A 195 -8.41 16.36 5.30
N ARG A 196 -9.47 16.59 4.51
CA ARG A 196 -9.44 16.97 3.09
C ARG A 196 -8.49 18.13 2.80
N LEU A 197 -8.36 19.08 3.73
CA LEU A 197 -7.56 20.30 3.55
C LEU A 197 -6.07 19.99 3.38
N ASN A 198 -5.55 19.02 4.12
CA ASN A 198 -4.13 18.65 4.06
C ASN A 198 -3.79 17.84 2.80
N ALA A 199 -4.69 16.98 2.35
CA ALA A 199 -4.52 16.27 1.08
C ALA A 199 -4.60 17.23 -0.12
N HIS A 200 -5.54 18.20 -0.08
CA HIS A 200 -5.67 19.23 -1.10
C HIS A 200 -4.54 20.27 -1.08
N LYS A 201 -4.02 20.65 0.09
CA LYS A 201 -2.83 21.51 0.18
C LYS A 201 -1.59 20.83 -0.37
N ALA A 202 -1.38 19.54 -0.07
CA ALA A 202 -0.28 18.76 -0.62
C ALA A 202 -0.41 18.59 -2.15
N ALA A 203 -1.61 18.35 -2.67
CA ALA A 203 -1.88 18.23 -4.09
C ALA A 203 -1.75 19.58 -4.83
N ARG A 204 -2.21 20.69 -4.23
CA ARG A 204 -2.04 22.05 -4.78
C ARG A 204 -0.58 22.48 -4.82
N ASN A 205 0.16 22.25 -3.72
CA ASN A 205 1.59 22.55 -3.67
C ASN A 205 2.40 21.70 -4.68
N ALA A 206 1.95 20.50 -5.01
CA ALA A 206 2.57 19.68 -6.04
C ALA A 206 2.29 20.20 -7.46
N ARG A 207 1.08 20.74 -7.73
CA ARG A 207 0.73 21.34 -9.03
C ARG A 207 1.45 22.65 -9.32
N ASN A 208 1.72 23.45 -8.28
CA ASN A 208 2.42 24.73 -8.43
C ASN A 208 3.95 24.60 -8.57
N ILE A 209 4.48 23.37 -8.64
CA ILE A 209 5.93 23.10 -8.67
C ILE A 209 6.35 22.41 -9.99
N VAL A 210 5.40 22.02 -10.84
CA VAL A 210 5.69 21.47 -12.18
C VAL A 210 5.42 22.58 -13.19
N PRO A 211 6.46 23.24 -13.79
CA PRO A 211 6.25 24.00 -15.02
C PRO A 211 5.82 23.03 -16.10
N GLU A 212 4.76 23.36 -16.82
CA GLU A 212 4.38 22.68 -18.05
C GLU A 212 5.56 22.75 -19.03
N GLN A 213 6.08 21.61 -19.42
CA GLN A 213 6.87 21.38 -20.64
C GLN A 213 6.19 20.28 -21.44
#